data_8486a89ca9debffc8ede9ca78c699125
#
_entry.id   8486a89ca9debffc8ede9ca78c699125
#
_cell.length_a   1.000
_cell.length_b   1.000
_cell.length_c   1.000
_cell.angle_alpha   90.00
_cell.angle_beta   90.00
_cell.angle_gamma   90.00
#
_symmetry.space_group_name_H-M   'P 1'
#
loop_
_entity.id
_entity.type
_entity.pdbx_description
1 polymer ?
#
loop_
_entity_poly.entity_id
_entity_poly.type
_entity_poly.pdbx_seq_one_letter_code
_entity_poly.pdbx_strand_id
1 'polypeptide(L)'
;MKKCLIYVENENAQDAVDLIEAVDHLYGRENAMVFGFGCLESLKNGEGFFDVLIPGETEKSLEYDVKNITNCMEALHQAYGFDSILIPANYVGRMLAPRLSMRLNTGLTADVTAIESDGDNIELIRPAYSGKLMAAIKNRGGNPLMMSVRQKVFQWEKPRAAKSEWRGFSFDTIEEPEIKFIGIEKQEAVEDIRESEVLVAGGGGSAGYFKELKDLAKALNGQVAASRKIVDREIAPRSIQVGQSGKTISPKLYIAIGISGAIQHIEGLKTPDHIIAVNKNSRAPICSIADLVVVGDGKEFIRKLLQRIYGDTEHTKYNE
;
A
#
# COMPACT_ATOMS: atom_id res chain seq x y z
N MET A 1 -4.16 -7.91 32.40
CA MET A 1 -4.20 -8.25 30.98
C MET A 1 -4.50 -6.98 30.21
N LYS A 2 -3.66 -6.61 29.25
CA LYS A 2 -3.81 -5.41 28.41
C LYS A 2 -4.99 -5.58 27.44
N LYS A 3 -5.68 -4.49 27.16
CA LYS A 3 -6.81 -4.49 26.19
C LYS A 3 -6.38 -3.74 24.94
N CYS A 4 -6.47 -4.38 23.80
CA CYS A 4 -6.11 -3.80 22.52
C CYS A 4 -7.32 -3.78 21.58
N LEU A 5 -7.61 -2.63 20.94
CA LEU A 5 -8.64 -2.51 19.91
C LEU A 5 -7.97 -2.45 18.54
N ILE A 6 -8.46 -3.26 17.61
CA ILE A 6 -8.06 -3.23 16.20
C ILE A 6 -9.29 -2.90 15.36
N TYR A 7 -9.14 -1.92 14.46
CA TYR A 7 -10.16 -1.62 13.46
C TYR A 7 -10.07 -2.61 12.30
N VAL A 8 -11.20 -3.27 11.99
CA VAL A 8 -11.34 -4.27 10.92
C VAL A 8 -12.11 -3.65 9.77
N GLU A 9 -11.43 -3.38 8.67
CA GLU A 9 -12.04 -2.78 7.47
C GLU A 9 -12.75 -3.82 6.60
N ASN A 10 -13.72 -3.36 5.80
CA ASN A 10 -14.56 -4.25 4.99
C ASN A 10 -13.82 -5.01 3.90
N GLU A 11 -12.93 -4.33 3.19
CA GLU A 11 -12.35 -4.89 1.97
C GLU A 11 -11.27 -5.93 2.24
N ASN A 12 -10.58 -5.85 3.39
CA ASN A 12 -9.48 -6.75 3.71
C ASN A 12 -9.33 -7.00 5.22
N ALA A 13 -10.09 -7.93 5.74
CA ALA A 13 -10.00 -8.34 7.15
C ALA A 13 -8.58 -8.86 7.53
N GLN A 14 -7.82 -9.41 6.57
CA GLN A 14 -6.47 -9.92 6.81
C GLN A 14 -5.52 -8.81 7.27
N ASP A 15 -5.62 -7.60 6.73
CA ASP A 15 -4.79 -6.47 7.18
C ASP A 15 -4.96 -6.17 8.67
N ALA A 16 -6.16 -6.38 9.22
CA ALA A 16 -6.43 -6.22 10.65
C ALA A 16 -5.98 -7.44 11.47
N VAL A 17 -6.14 -8.65 10.93
CA VAL A 17 -5.64 -9.89 11.55
C VAL A 17 -4.13 -9.85 11.69
N ASP A 18 -3.42 -9.36 10.70
CA ASP A 18 -1.96 -9.24 10.73
C ASP A 18 -1.46 -8.30 11.84
N LEU A 19 -2.28 -7.33 12.28
CA LEU A 19 -1.94 -6.46 13.42
C LEU A 19 -1.91 -7.18 14.77
N ILE A 20 -2.37 -8.41 14.85
CA ILE A 20 -2.27 -9.24 16.06
C ILE A 20 -0.81 -9.55 16.37
N GLU A 21 0.06 -9.73 15.35
CA GLU A 21 1.50 -9.84 15.56
C GLU A 21 2.08 -8.57 16.20
N ALA A 22 1.61 -7.39 15.77
CA ALA A 22 2.01 -6.13 16.40
C ALA A 22 1.60 -6.06 17.88
N VAL A 23 0.42 -6.57 18.24
CA VAL A 23 -0.01 -6.69 19.66
C VAL A 23 0.88 -7.67 20.43
N ASP A 24 1.29 -8.77 19.78
CA ASP A 24 2.21 -9.74 20.40
C ASP A 24 3.57 -9.11 20.67
N HIS A 25 4.11 -8.31 19.75
CA HIS A 25 5.33 -7.53 19.99
C HIS A 25 5.19 -6.49 21.09
N LEU A 26 4.01 -5.89 21.29
CA LEU A 26 3.76 -4.91 22.34
C LEU A 26 3.73 -5.53 23.74
N TYR A 27 3.04 -6.64 23.90
CA TYR A 27 2.62 -7.15 25.22
C TYR A 27 2.95 -8.62 25.46
N GLY A 28 3.27 -9.37 24.42
CA GLY A 28 3.32 -10.83 24.46
C GLY A 28 1.94 -11.47 24.30
N ARG A 29 1.92 -12.66 23.71
CA ARG A 29 0.73 -13.35 23.23
C ARG A 29 -0.39 -13.54 24.26
N GLU A 30 -0.02 -13.83 25.51
CA GLU A 30 -0.97 -14.18 26.58
C GLU A 30 -1.32 -12.98 27.47
N ASN A 31 -0.66 -11.84 27.28
CA ASN A 31 -0.82 -10.68 28.15
C ASN A 31 -1.81 -9.64 27.62
N ALA A 32 -2.35 -9.84 26.41
CA ALA A 32 -3.30 -8.94 25.79
C ALA A 32 -4.59 -9.65 25.38
N MET A 33 -5.72 -8.99 25.61
CA MET A 33 -7.03 -9.32 25.05
C MET A 33 -7.25 -8.43 23.82
N VAL A 34 -7.48 -9.05 22.67
CA VAL A 34 -7.60 -8.36 21.38
C VAL A 34 -9.04 -8.26 20.94
N PHE A 35 -9.50 -7.03 20.79
CA PHE A 35 -10.85 -6.69 20.34
C PHE A 35 -10.80 -6.30 18.86
N GLY A 36 -11.68 -6.88 18.03
CA GLY A 36 -11.91 -6.45 16.65
C GLY A 36 -13.20 -5.62 16.59
N PHE A 37 -13.13 -4.45 15.96
CA PHE A 37 -14.29 -3.60 15.69
C PHE A 37 -14.40 -3.30 14.21
N GLY A 38 -15.58 -3.51 13.61
CA GLY A 38 -15.84 -3.26 12.21
C GLY A 38 -17.27 -3.64 11.80
N CYS A 39 -17.54 -3.75 10.51
CA CYS A 39 -18.84 -4.26 10.07
C CYS A 39 -18.96 -5.78 10.30
N LEU A 40 -20.19 -6.27 10.37
CA LEU A 40 -20.46 -7.67 10.66
C LEU A 40 -19.82 -8.63 9.65
N GLU A 41 -19.78 -8.27 8.37
CA GLU A 41 -19.26 -9.13 7.30
C GLU A 41 -17.73 -9.28 7.41
N SER A 42 -17.00 -8.19 7.61
CA SER A 42 -15.55 -8.24 7.79
C SER A 42 -15.15 -8.95 9.08
N LEU A 43 -15.91 -8.77 10.16
CA LEU A 43 -15.63 -9.44 11.43
C LEU A 43 -15.82 -10.96 11.35
N LYS A 44 -16.75 -11.47 10.53
CA LYS A 44 -16.89 -12.92 10.29
C LYS A 44 -15.61 -13.55 9.72
N ASN A 45 -14.91 -12.81 8.85
CA ASN A 45 -13.64 -13.26 8.29
C ASN A 45 -12.49 -13.24 9.32
N GLY A 46 -12.65 -12.52 10.42
CA GLY A 46 -11.72 -12.45 11.54
C GLY A 46 -12.07 -13.40 12.70
N GLU A 47 -13.11 -14.25 12.58
CA GLU A 47 -13.52 -15.15 13.67
C GLU A 47 -12.39 -16.13 14.03
N GLY A 48 -12.15 -16.31 15.32
CA GLY A 48 -11.07 -17.13 15.86
C GLY A 48 -9.72 -16.40 15.98
N PHE A 49 -9.53 -15.28 15.29
CA PHE A 49 -8.31 -14.48 15.40
C PHE A 49 -8.39 -13.44 16.53
N PHE A 50 -9.55 -12.87 16.77
CA PHE A 50 -9.79 -11.92 17.86
C PHE A 50 -10.40 -12.63 19.07
N ASP A 51 -10.08 -12.17 20.28
CA ASP A 51 -10.71 -12.69 21.50
C ASP A 51 -12.16 -12.21 21.59
N VAL A 52 -12.42 -10.94 21.23
CA VAL A 52 -13.74 -10.33 21.24
C VAL A 52 -13.99 -9.61 19.90
N LEU A 53 -15.17 -9.81 19.34
CA LEU A 53 -15.65 -9.13 18.14
C LEU A 53 -16.84 -8.23 18.47
N ILE A 54 -16.76 -6.95 18.09
CA ILE A 54 -17.81 -5.95 18.34
C ILE A 54 -18.29 -5.41 16.98
N PRO A 55 -19.47 -5.81 16.49
CA PRO A 55 -20.00 -5.28 15.25
C PRO A 55 -20.54 -3.86 15.44
N GLY A 56 -20.34 -3.00 14.42
CA GLY A 56 -21.09 -1.76 14.29
C GLY A 56 -22.57 -2.05 13.96
N GLU A 57 -23.50 -1.23 14.46
CA GLU A 57 -24.95 -1.50 14.33
C GLU A 57 -25.48 -1.42 12.89
N THR A 58 -24.78 -0.78 11.95
CA THR A 58 -25.27 -0.57 10.59
C THR A 58 -24.23 -0.94 9.55
N GLU A 59 -24.49 -2.02 8.81
CA GLU A 59 -23.54 -2.59 7.84
C GLU A 59 -23.07 -1.62 6.76
N LYS A 60 -23.95 -0.76 6.24
CA LYS A 60 -23.63 0.09 5.08
C LYS A 60 -23.31 1.54 5.40
N SER A 61 -23.73 2.06 6.55
CA SER A 61 -23.52 3.46 6.91
C SER A 61 -22.15 3.73 7.50
N LEU A 62 -21.47 2.71 8.03
CA LEU A 62 -20.13 2.86 8.60
C LEU A 62 -19.01 2.65 7.61
N GLU A 63 -19.24 1.99 6.47
CA GLU A 63 -18.18 1.49 5.59
C GLU A 63 -17.21 2.57 5.10
N TYR A 64 -17.71 3.79 4.88
CA TYR A 64 -16.88 4.92 4.41
C TYR A 64 -17.07 6.17 5.29
N ASP A 65 -17.87 6.08 6.35
CA ASP A 65 -18.14 7.20 7.25
C ASP A 65 -17.13 7.25 8.40
N VAL A 66 -15.96 7.78 8.10
CA VAL A 66 -14.87 7.93 9.07
C VAL A 66 -15.30 8.70 10.32
N LYS A 67 -16.28 9.61 10.22
CA LYS A 67 -16.81 10.37 11.37
C LYS A 67 -17.54 9.43 12.33
N ASN A 68 -18.49 8.64 11.84
CA ASN A 68 -19.23 7.70 12.68
C ASN A 68 -18.36 6.54 13.17
N ILE A 69 -17.42 6.04 12.36
CA ILE A 69 -16.41 5.07 12.83
C ILE A 69 -15.62 5.66 14.01
N THR A 70 -15.21 6.91 13.93
CA THR A 70 -14.51 7.61 15.04
C THR A 70 -15.39 7.68 16.28
N ASN A 71 -16.66 8.09 16.15
CA ASN A 71 -17.60 8.18 17.25
C ASN A 71 -17.78 6.81 17.93
N CYS A 72 -17.91 5.74 17.16
CA CYS A 72 -18.04 4.38 17.70
C CYS A 72 -16.78 3.94 18.45
N MET A 73 -15.59 4.16 17.88
CA MET A 73 -14.31 3.77 18.52
C MET A 73 -14.03 4.59 19.77
N GLU A 74 -14.41 5.87 19.81
CA GLU A 74 -14.36 6.69 21.02
C GLU A 74 -15.26 6.15 22.11
N ALA A 75 -16.53 5.83 21.79
CA ALA A 75 -17.48 5.24 22.72
C ALA A 75 -17.00 3.89 23.28
N LEU A 76 -16.43 3.04 22.41
CA LEU A 76 -15.80 1.78 22.82
C LEU A 76 -14.62 2.01 23.77
N HIS A 77 -13.77 3.00 23.48
CA HIS A 77 -12.66 3.30 24.38
C HIS A 77 -13.15 3.80 25.73
N GLN A 78 -14.17 4.67 25.75
CA GLN A 78 -14.78 5.16 27.01
C GLN A 78 -15.37 4.00 27.85
N ALA A 79 -15.97 3.01 27.20
CA ALA A 79 -16.58 1.86 27.86
C ALA A 79 -15.58 0.81 28.35
N TYR A 80 -14.57 0.50 27.53
CA TYR A 80 -13.66 -0.63 27.81
C TYR A 80 -12.28 -0.21 28.35
N GLY A 81 -11.85 1.03 28.13
CA GLY A 81 -10.55 1.54 28.56
C GLY A 81 -9.40 0.78 27.89
N PHE A 82 -9.25 0.90 26.56
CA PHE A 82 -8.18 0.21 25.83
C PHE A 82 -6.81 0.79 26.19
N ASP A 83 -5.83 -0.10 26.37
CA ASP A 83 -4.41 0.29 26.56
C ASP A 83 -3.77 0.69 25.22
N SER A 84 -4.21 0.08 24.12
CA SER A 84 -3.74 0.42 22.77
C SER A 84 -4.84 0.31 21.72
N ILE A 85 -4.71 1.13 20.66
CA ILE A 85 -5.59 1.11 19.48
C ILE A 85 -4.72 1.05 18.23
N LEU A 86 -4.89 -0.01 17.45
CA LEU A 86 -4.18 -0.25 16.20
C LEU A 86 -5.12 -0.13 15.01
N ILE A 87 -4.67 0.56 13.97
CA ILE A 87 -5.46 0.82 12.77
C ILE A 87 -4.58 0.49 11.54
N PRO A 88 -5.04 -0.33 10.57
CA PRO A 88 -4.28 -0.54 9.33
C PRO A 88 -4.04 0.79 8.61
N ALA A 89 -2.81 1.03 8.11
CA ALA A 89 -2.45 2.27 7.42
C ALA A 89 -2.86 2.25 5.93
N ASN A 90 -4.08 1.81 5.66
CA ASN A 90 -4.74 1.86 4.35
C ASN A 90 -5.45 3.21 4.12
N TYR A 91 -6.28 3.32 3.09
CA TYR A 91 -6.96 4.57 2.75
C TYR A 91 -7.88 5.08 3.88
N VAL A 92 -8.74 4.22 4.42
CA VAL A 92 -9.66 4.58 5.52
C VAL A 92 -8.88 4.82 6.81
N GLY A 93 -7.96 3.94 7.15
CA GLY A 93 -7.18 4.05 8.39
C GLY A 93 -6.32 5.31 8.49
N ARG A 94 -5.82 5.82 7.36
CA ARG A 94 -5.06 7.09 7.32
C ARG A 94 -5.94 8.31 7.60
N MET A 95 -7.24 8.23 7.38
CA MET A 95 -8.21 9.26 7.77
C MET A 95 -8.71 9.06 9.19
N LEU A 96 -8.93 7.81 9.60
CA LEU A 96 -9.48 7.42 10.89
C LEU A 96 -8.50 7.67 12.04
N ALA A 97 -7.26 7.20 11.93
CA ALA A 97 -6.30 7.23 13.02
C ALA A 97 -6.01 8.65 13.55
N PRO A 98 -5.72 9.67 12.70
CA PRO A 98 -5.49 11.02 13.21
C PRO A 98 -6.75 11.66 13.80
N ARG A 99 -7.93 11.38 13.24
CA ARG A 99 -9.20 11.90 13.76
C ARG A 99 -9.48 11.33 15.16
N LEU A 100 -9.32 10.01 15.31
CA LEU A 100 -9.54 9.34 16.59
C LEU A 100 -8.52 9.80 17.65
N SER A 101 -7.24 9.95 17.29
CA SER A 101 -6.22 10.40 18.24
C SER A 101 -6.51 11.80 18.79
N MET A 102 -7.02 12.70 17.95
CA MET A 102 -7.44 14.04 18.38
C MET A 102 -8.65 13.99 19.32
N ARG A 103 -9.63 13.12 19.04
CA ARG A 103 -10.81 12.94 19.89
C ARG A 103 -10.44 12.38 21.26
N LEU A 104 -9.52 11.43 21.30
CA LEU A 104 -9.04 10.82 22.54
C LEU A 104 -7.94 11.64 23.24
N ASN A 105 -7.55 12.78 22.66
CA ASN A 105 -6.48 13.65 23.16
C ASN A 105 -5.18 12.87 23.46
N THR A 106 -4.80 11.96 22.55
CA THR A 106 -3.59 11.13 22.66
C THR A 106 -2.69 11.26 21.44
N GLY A 107 -1.41 10.87 21.58
CA GLY A 107 -0.46 10.87 20.48
C GLY A 107 -0.72 9.73 19.49
N LEU A 108 -0.42 9.96 18.21
CA LEU A 108 -0.47 8.95 17.14
C LEU A 108 0.90 8.73 16.53
N THR A 109 1.38 7.48 16.50
CA THR A 109 2.51 7.09 15.66
C THR A 109 1.97 6.50 14.36
N ALA A 110 2.12 7.24 13.26
CA ALA A 110 1.59 6.83 11.96
C ALA A 110 2.60 5.99 11.17
N ASP A 111 2.09 5.00 10.43
CA ASP A 111 2.85 4.21 9.45
C ASP A 111 3.98 3.38 10.09
N VAL A 112 3.69 2.75 11.23
CA VAL A 112 4.61 1.88 11.97
C VAL A 112 4.98 0.66 11.14
N THR A 113 6.26 0.29 11.14
CA THR A 113 6.80 -0.86 10.39
C THR A 113 7.50 -1.90 11.26
N ALA A 114 7.83 -1.56 12.50
CA ALA A 114 8.34 -2.49 13.49
C ALA A 114 8.06 -1.98 14.91
N ILE A 115 8.08 -2.87 15.89
CA ILE A 115 7.86 -2.56 17.29
C ILE A 115 8.98 -3.24 18.07
N GLU A 116 9.67 -2.48 18.90
CA GLU A 116 10.64 -2.98 19.86
C GLU A 116 10.10 -2.74 21.27
N SER A 117 10.02 -3.78 22.07
CA SER A 117 9.50 -3.71 23.43
C SER A 117 10.46 -4.42 24.38
N ASP A 118 10.88 -3.71 25.43
CA ASP A 118 11.65 -4.25 26.55
C ASP A 118 10.92 -3.89 27.85
N GLY A 119 9.91 -4.68 28.16
CA GLY A 119 9.02 -4.44 29.29
C GLY A 119 8.20 -3.15 29.16
N ASP A 120 8.53 -2.15 29.98
CA ASP A 120 7.82 -0.86 30.00
C ASP A 120 8.29 0.11 28.90
N ASN A 121 9.37 -0.20 28.20
CA ASN A 121 9.93 0.66 27.17
C ASN A 121 9.50 0.19 25.79
N ILE A 122 8.51 0.84 25.22
CA ILE A 122 7.99 0.55 23.87
C ILE A 122 8.51 1.60 22.90
N GLU A 123 9.16 1.15 21.83
CA GLU A 123 9.62 1.94 20.71
C GLU A 123 8.87 1.52 19.43
N LEU A 124 8.19 2.49 18.81
CA LEU A 124 7.49 2.29 17.56
C LEU A 124 8.36 2.78 16.41
N ILE A 125 8.77 1.87 15.53
CA ILE A 125 9.68 2.15 14.44
C ILE A 125 8.88 2.51 13.18
N ARG A 126 9.23 3.63 12.56
CA ARG A 126 8.61 4.07 11.32
C ARG A 126 9.61 4.70 10.36
N PRO A 127 9.41 4.60 9.04
CA PRO A 127 10.24 5.33 8.09
C PRO A 127 9.95 6.84 8.15
N ALA A 128 11.02 7.62 8.01
CA ALA A 128 10.99 9.06 7.94
C ALA A 128 11.82 9.55 6.73
N TYR A 129 11.62 10.81 6.32
CA TYR A 129 12.33 11.42 5.19
C TYR A 129 12.31 10.54 3.91
N SER A 130 11.10 10.14 3.50
CA SER A 130 10.89 9.24 2.34
C SER A 130 11.64 7.90 2.44
N GLY A 131 11.75 7.34 3.64
CA GLY A 131 12.38 6.05 3.90
C GLY A 131 13.90 6.08 4.04
N LYS A 132 14.52 7.26 4.03
CA LYS A 132 15.98 7.40 4.20
C LYS A 132 16.44 7.15 5.63
N LEU A 133 15.55 7.30 6.60
CA LEU A 133 15.81 7.08 8.02
C LEU A 133 14.69 6.27 8.64
N MET A 134 15.01 5.46 9.63
CA MET A 134 14.05 4.82 10.52
C MET A 134 14.04 5.60 11.83
N ALA A 135 12.86 6.08 12.22
CA ALA A 135 12.67 6.82 13.46
C ALA A 135 12.06 5.90 14.51
N ALA A 136 12.68 5.83 15.68
CA ALA A 136 12.14 5.18 16.88
C ALA A 136 11.33 6.22 17.68
N ILE A 137 10.06 5.98 17.86
CA ILE A 137 9.13 6.87 18.56
C ILE A 137 8.74 6.25 19.89
N LYS A 138 9.00 6.99 20.97
CA LYS A 138 8.55 6.63 22.32
C LYS A 138 7.31 7.42 22.68
N ASN A 139 6.29 6.70 23.17
CA ASN A 139 5.15 7.39 23.79
C ASN A 139 5.54 7.83 25.21
N ARG A 140 5.43 9.14 25.48
CA ARG A 140 5.76 9.72 26.80
C ARG A 140 4.57 9.81 27.76
N GLY A 141 3.46 9.24 27.42
CA GLY A 141 2.27 9.22 28.27
C GLY A 141 0.99 9.37 27.48
N GLY A 142 -0.12 9.06 28.13
CA GLY A 142 -1.46 9.02 27.56
C GLY A 142 -1.86 7.60 27.12
N ASN A 143 -2.99 7.15 27.63
CA ASN A 143 -3.68 5.98 27.14
C ASN A 143 -4.86 6.43 26.27
N PRO A 144 -5.14 5.78 25.18
CA PRO A 144 -4.46 4.58 24.63
C PRO A 144 -3.16 4.91 23.88
N LEU A 145 -2.25 3.94 23.79
CA LEU A 145 -1.16 3.96 22.82
C LEU A 145 -1.76 3.80 21.42
N MET A 146 -1.70 4.84 20.58
CA MET A 146 -2.28 4.79 19.26
C MET A 146 -1.23 4.70 18.15
N MET A 147 -1.51 3.82 17.19
CA MET A 147 -0.68 3.70 16.00
C MET A 147 -1.52 3.33 14.76
N SER A 148 -1.09 3.83 13.61
CA SER A 148 -1.43 3.20 12.35
C SER A 148 -0.25 2.35 11.86
N VAL A 149 -0.54 1.14 11.38
CA VAL A 149 0.47 0.14 11.03
C VAL A 149 0.46 -0.09 9.54
N ARG A 150 1.65 -0.06 8.93
CA ARG A 150 1.80 -0.30 7.49
C ARG A 150 1.33 -1.71 7.13
N GLN A 151 0.59 -1.84 6.04
CA GLN A 151 0.13 -3.12 5.55
C GLN A 151 1.31 -4.03 5.17
N LYS A 152 1.13 -5.35 5.32
CA LYS A 152 2.09 -6.39 4.93
C LYS A 152 3.47 -6.34 5.62
N VAL A 153 3.60 -5.62 6.74
CA VAL A 153 4.84 -5.63 7.55
C VAL A 153 4.78 -6.60 8.71
N PHE A 154 3.58 -6.95 9.14
CA PHE A 154 3.29 -8.01 10.10
C PHE A 154 2.46 -9.09 9.42
N GLN A 155 2.50 -10.32 9.92
CA GLN A 155 1.76 -11.46 9.38
C GLN A 155 1.32 -12.38 10.51
N TRP A 156 0.02 -12.66 10.58
CA TRP A 156 -0.54 -13.54 11.61
C TRP A 156 -1.43 -14.61 11.01
N GLU A 157 -1.07 -15.87 11.21
CA GLU A 157 -1.79 -17.01 10.63
C GLU A 157 -2.47 -17.91 11.68
N LYS A 158 -2.09 -17.79 12.95
CA LYS A 158 -2.55 -18.69 14.00
C LYS A 158 -3.78 -18.14 14.70
N PRO A 159 -4.91 -18.88 14.77
CA PRO A 159 -6.04 -18.49 15.59
C PRO A 159 -5.62 -18.29 17.06
N ARG A 160 -6.22 -17.30 17.72
CA ARG A 160 -6.04 -17.04 19.16
C ARG A 160 -6.98 -17.86 20.02
N ALA A 161 -8.19 -18.11 19.50
CA ALA A 161 -9.24 -18.87 20.17
C ALA A 161 -9.91 -19.84 19.20
N ALA A 162 -10.55 -20.88 19.71
CA ALA A 162 -11.36 -21.78 18.88
C ALA A 162 -12.60 -21.05 18.31
N LYS A 163 -13.10 -20.04 19.03
CA LYS A 163 -14.22 -19.17 18.65
C LYS A 163 -14.07 -17.83 19.36
N SER A 164 -14.29 -16.73 18.63
CA SER A 164 -14.32 -15.37 19.21
C SER A 164 -15.61 -15.16 20.03
N GLU A 165 -15.51 -14.37 21.09
CA GLU A 165 -16.69 -13.87 21.79
C GLU A 165 -17.33 -12.73 20.98
N TRP A 166 -18.57 -12.90 20.55
CA TRP A 166 -19.32 -11.82 19.92
C TRP A 166 -20.03 -10.98 20.98
N ARG A 167 -19.73 -9.68 20.99
CA ARG A 167 -20.26 -8.76 21.99
C ARG A 167 -21.00 -7.61 21.32
N GLY A 168 -22.30 -7.53 21.54
CA GLY A 168 -23.10 -6.38 21.10
C GLY A 168 -22.73 -5.12 21.90
N PHE A 169 -22.74 -3.98 21.23
CA PHE A 169 -22.58 -2.67 21.86
C PHE A 169 -23.56 -1.69 21.20
N SER A 170 -24.30 -0.93 22.00
CA SER A 170 -25.22 0.11 21.49
C SER A 170 -24.46 1.42 21.31
N PHE A 171 -24.48 1.95 20.10
CA PHE A 171 -23.82 3.20 19.76
C PHE A 171 -24.83 4.36 19.68
N ASP A 172 -25.07 5.02 20.80
CA ASP A 172 -25.93 6.23 20.84
C ASP A 172 -25.30 7.44 20.14
N THR A 173 -24.04 7.31 19.71
CA THR A 173 -23.23 8.39 19.12
C THR A 173 -23.20 8.38 17.58
N ILE A 174 -23.93 7.46 16.95
CA ILE A 174 -24.06 7.42 15.49
C ILE A 174 -24.96 8.57 15.05
N GLU A 175 -24.40 9.47 14.26
CA GLU A 175 -25.12 10.57 13.63
C GLU A 175 -25.56 10.18 12.21
N GLU A 176 -26.53 10.92 11.66
CA GLU A 176 -26.91 10.74 10.27
C GLU A 176 -25.68 10.98 9.37
N PRO A 177 -25.34 10.07 8.45
CA PRO A 177 -24.11 10.18 7.67
C PRO A 177 -24.13 11.41 6.76
N GLU A 178 -23.09 12.26 6.86
CA GLU A 178 -22.90 13.39 5.96
C GLU A 178 -22.45 12.93 4.54
N ILE A 179 -21.95 11.70 4.43
CA ILE A 179 -21.50 11.09 3.18
C ILE A 179 -22.42 9.92 2.87
N LYS A 180 -23.07 9.97 1.70
CA LYS A 180 -23.91 8.88 1.23
C LYS A 180 -23.11 7.95 0.35
N PHE A 181 -23.02 6.68 0.72
CA PHE A 181 -22.48 5.65 -0.14
C PHE A 181 -23.39 5.47 -1.37
N ILE A 182 -22.86 5.64 -2.58
CA ILE A 182 -23.60 5.51 -3.83
C ILE A 182 -23.35 4.13 -4.44
N GLY A 183 -22.11 3.63 -4.37
CA GLY A 183 -21.73 2.32 -4.93
C GLY A 183 -20.22 2.22 -5.15
N ILE A 184 -19.77 1.01 -5.44
CA ILE A 184 -18.40 0.71 -5.87
C ILE A 184 -18.45 0.39 -7.37
N GLU A 185 -17.75 1.17 -8.15
CA GLU A 185 -17.43 0.82 -9.54
C GLU A 185 -16.13 0.02 -9.54
N LYS A 186 -16.25 -1.29 -9.73
CA LYS A 186 -15.07 -2.14 -9.90
C LYS A 186 -14.41 -1.76 -11.22
N GLN A 187 -13.32 -1.06 -11.15
CA GLN A 187 -12.43 -0.97 -12.31
C GLN A 187 -11.92 -2.38 -12.60
N GLU A 188 -11.93 -2.78 -13.89
CA GLU A 188 -11.23 -4.00 -14.30
C GLU A 188 -9.83 -3.94 -13.69
N ALA A 189 -9.40 -5.04 -13.06
CA ALA A 189 -8.11 -5.14 -12.41
C ALA A 189 -7.01 -4.90 -13.46
N VAL A 190 -6.65 -3.65 -13.66
CA VAL A 190 -5.42 -3.30 -14.35
C VAL A 190 -4.32 -3.71 -13.38
N GLU A 191 -3.61 -4.76 -13.73
CA GLU A 191 -2.44 -5.20 -12.97
C GLU A 191 -1.58 -3.99 -12.62
N ASP A 192 -1.36 -3.76 -11.34
CA ASP A 192 -0.64 -2.58 -10.91
C ASP A 192 0.84 -2.72 -11.26
N ILE A 193 1.38 -1.75 -12.01
CA ILE A 193 2.81 -1.75 -12.41
C ILE A 193 3.76 -1.85 -11.20
N ARG A 194 3.30 -1.58 -9.97
CA ARG A 194 4.09 -1.73 -8.74
C ARG A 194 4.35 -3.19 -8.38
N GLU A 195 3.52 -4.11 -8.86
CA GLU A 195 3.62 -5.55 -8.60
C GLU A 195 4.40 -6.28 -9.70
N SER A 196 4.73 -5.59 -10.79
CA SER A 196 5.43 -6.19 -11.93
C SER A 196 6.94 -6.31 -11.66
N GLU A 197 7.47 -7.51 -11.85
CA GLU A 197 8.91 -7.77 -11.76
C GLU A 197 9.70 -7.15 -12.93
N VAL A 198 9.06 -7.02 -14.10
CA VAL A 198 9.69 -6.47 -15.31
C VAL A 198 8.86 -5.30 -15.83
N LEU A 199 9.49 -4.15 -16.00
CA LEU A 199 8.85 -2.96 -16.54
C LEU A 199 9.59 -2.44 -17.77
N VAL A 200 8.86 -2.29 -18.87
CA VAL A 200 9.31 -1.62 -20.09
C VAL A 200 8.73 -0.21 -20.11
N ALA A 201 9.55 0.78 -19.83
CA ALA A 201 9.10 2.15 -19.62
C ALA A 201 9.44 3.06 -20.82
N GLY A 202 8.42 3.78 -21.29
CA GLY A 202 8.56 4.72 -22.39
C GLY A 202 8.68 6.17 -21.95
N GLY A 203 9.63 6.88 -22.53
CA GLY A 203 9.80 8.33 -22.37
C GLY A 203 9.37 9.13 -23.60
N GLY A 204 9.60 10.45 -23.56
CA GLY A 204 9.25 11.34 -24.67
C GLY A 204 9.92 10.96 -26.00
N GLY A 205 11.05 10.25 -25.96
CA GLY A 205 11.73 9.73 -27.15
C GLY A 205 11.04 8.52 -27.78
N SER A 206 10.15 7.85 -27.09
CA SER A 206 9.39 6.70 -27.60
C SER A 206 7.95 7.05 -28.02
N ALA A 207 7.56 8.31 -27.99
CA ALA A 207 6.19 8.74 -28.25
C ALA A 207 5.60 8.23 -29.58
N GLY A 208 6.40 8.20 -30.64
CA GLY A 208 5.96 7.76 -31.98
C GLY A 208 5.77 6.25 -32.12
N TYR A 209 6.30 5.45 -31.18
CA TYR A 209 6.22 3.99 -31.19
C TYR A 209 5.94 3.40 -29.80
N PHE A 210 5.28 4.18 -28.93
CA PHE A 210 4.97 3.75 -27.56
C PHE A 210 4.15 2.46 -27.49
N LYS A 211 3.27 2.23 -28.49
CA LYS A 211 2.47 1.00 -28.55
C LYS A 211 3.31 -0.26 -28.70
N GLU A 212 4.46 -0.18 -29.38
CA GLU A 212 5.37 -1.31 -29.60
C GLU A 212 6.06 -1.77 -28.29
N LEU A 213 6.07 -0.93 -27.23
CA LEU A 213 6.59 -1.32 -25.92
C LEU A 213 5.76 -2.44 -25.29
N LYS A 214 4.47 -2.55 -25.64
CA LYS A 214 3.59 -3.62 -25.14
C LYS A 214 4.03 -5.00 -25.59
N ASP A 215 4.49 -5.10 -26.85
CA ASP A 215 4.97 -6.36 -27.40
C ASP A 215 6.25 -6.83 -26.69
N LEU A 216 7.16 -5.89 -26.42
CA LEU A 216 8.38 -6.18 -25.66
C LEU A 216 8.06 -6.55 -24.21
N ALA A 217 7.17 -5.79 -23.56
CA ALA A 217 6.75 -6.09 -22.18
C ALA A 217 6.13 -7.50 -22.09
N LYS A 218 5.22 -7.84 -23.03
CA LYS A 218 4.62 -9.17 -23.13
C LYS A 218 5.65 -10.28 -23.34
N ALA A 219 6.62 -10.06 -24.22
CA ALA A 219 7.68 -11.02 -24.49
C ALA A 219 8.56 -11.30 -23.26
N LEU A 220 8.63 -10.37 -22.33
CA LEU A 220 9.40 -10.45 -21.10
C LEU A 220 8.53 -10.78 -19.86
N ASN A 221 7.26 -11.15 -20.04
CA ASN A 221 6.28 -11.34 -18.96
C ASN A 221 6.19 -10.14 -18.01
N GLY A 222 6.30 -8.94 -18.57
CA GLY A 222 6.30 -7.69 -17.83
C GLY A 222 5.17 -6.76 -18.25
N GLN A 223 5.17 -5.57 -17.67
CA GLN A 223 4.19 -4.52 -17.96
C GLN A 223 4.83 -3.26 -18.57
N VAL A 224 4.00 -2.44 -19.21
CA VAL A 224 4.43 -1.14 -19.74
C VAL A 224 4.28 -0.07 -18.68
N ALA A 225 5.31 0.78 -18.57
CA ALA A 225 5.27 1.98 -17.76
C ALA A 225 5.52 3.24 -18.62
N ALA A 226 5.15 4.40 -18.11
CA ALA A 226 5.27 5.66 -18.82
C ALA A 226 5.92 6.76 -17.99
N SER A 227 6.72 7.60 -18.63
CA SER A 227 7.13 8.86 -18.01
C SER A 227 5.99 9.88 -18.06
N ARG A 228 6.00 10.88 -17.17
CA ARG A 228 5.03 11.98 -17.17
C ARG A 228 4.84 12.60 -18.55
N LYS A 229 5.88 12.79 -19.33
CA LYS A 229 5.82 13.40 -20.66
C LYS A 229 4.95 12.61 -21.67
N ILE A 230 4.85 11.31 -21.50
CA ILE A 230 3.98 10.44 -22.32
C ILE A 230 2.53 10.58 -21.87
N VAL A 231 2.30 10.67 -20.56
CA VAL A 231 0.96 10.85 -19.97
C VAL A 231 0.42 12.25 -20.28
N ASP A 232 1.22 13.31 -20.14
CA ASP A 232 0.84 14.70 -20.48
C ASP A 232 0.49 14.87 -21.98
N ARG A 233 0.94 13.94 -22.85
CA ARG A 233 0.58 13.86 -24.27
C ARG A 233 -0.59 12.92 -24.56
N GLU A 234 -1.25 12.40 -23.53
CA GLU A 234 -2.38 11.47 -23.64
C GLU A 234 -2.07 10.18 -24.42
N ILE A 235 -0.79 9.80 -24.55
CA ILE A 235 -0.35 8.56 -25.20
C ILE A 235 -0.54 7.36 -24.28
N ALA A 236 -0.44 7.57 -22.97
CA ALA A 236 -0.63 6.55 -21.94
C ALA A 236 -1.44 7.09 -20.76
N PRO A 237 -2.21 6.21 -20.07
CA PRO A 237 -2.98 6.62 -18.91
C PRO A 237 -2.08 6.91 -17.70
N ARG A 238 -2.58 7.74 -16.78
CA ARG A 238 -1.86 8.10 -15.55
C ARG A 238 -1.61 6.91 -14.63
N SER A 239 -2.41 5.86 -14.74
CA SER A 239 -2.28 4.62 -13.94
C SER A 239 -0.95 3.91 -14.10
N ILE A 240 -0.24 4.10 -15.23
CA ILE A 240 1.08 3.53 -15.50
C ILE A 240 2.22 4.56 -15.43
N GLN A 241 1.96 5.76 -14.91
CA GLN A 241 2.97 6.80 -14.78
C GLN A 241 3.95 6.50 -13.65
N VAL A 242 5.25 6.58 -13.94
CA VAL A 242 6.34 6.47 -12.96
C VAL A 242 6.92 7.84 -12.65
N GLY A 243 7.18 8.09 -11.38
CA GLY A 243 7.83 9.32 -10.90
C GLY A 243 7.17 9.90 -9.66
N GLN A 244 7.67 11.03 -9.19
CA GLN A 244 7.20 11.75 -8.00
C GLN A 244 5.68 12.02 -8.00
N SER A 245 5.11 12.37 -9.17
CA SER A 245 3.67 12.61 -9.34
C SER A 245 2.91 11.39 -9.87
N GLY A 246 3.54 10.24 -9.96
CA GLY A 246 2.99 8.96 -10.38
C GLY A 246 3.22 7.86 -9.36
N LYS A 247 3.46 6.65 -9.85
CA LYS A 247 3.75 5.49 -9.00
C LYS A 247 5.23 5.39 -8.67
N THR A 248 5.54 4.93 -7.47
CA THR A 248 6.87 4.50 -7.06
C THR A 248 6.94 3.00 -7.24
N ILE A 249 8.00 2.52 -7.91
CA ILE A 249 8.17 1.14 -8.35
C ILE A 249 9.54 0.60 -7.93
N SER A 250 9.62 -0.74 -7.78
CA SER A 250 10.86 -1.48 -7.44
C SER A 250 10.92 -2.80 -8.22
N PRO A 251 10.99 -2.76 -9.57
CA PRO A 251 11.03 -3.97 -10.39
C PRO A 251 12.40 -4.64 -10.31
N LYS A 252 12.47 -5.95 -10.61
CA LYS A 252 13.73 -6.66 -10.84
C LYS A 252 14.44 -6.15 -12.10
N LEU A 253 13.68 -5.83 -13.15
CA LEU A 253 14.23 -5.29 -14.40
C LEU A 253 13.43 -4.06 -14.85
N TYR A 254 14.13 -2.95 -15.05
CA TYR A 254 13.57 -1.72 -15.60
C TYR A 254 14.24 -1.37 -16.92
N ILE A 255 13.50 -1.44 -18.04
CA ILE A 255 14.00 -1.06 -19.37
C ILE A 255 13.48 0.33 -19.73
N ALA A 256 14.33 1.34 -19.69
CA ALA A 256 14.01 2.74 -19.93
C ALA A 256 14.25 3.10 -21.41
N ILE A 257 13.20 3.25 -22.22
CA ILE A 257 13.29 3.53 -23.65
C ILE A 257 12.93 4.98 -23.95
N GLY A 258 13.90 5.78 -24.41
CA GLY A 258 13.71 7.19 -24.73
C GLY A 258 13.31 8.06 -23.53
N ILE A 259 13.71 7.66 -22.32
CA ILE A 259 13.52 8.40 -21.07
C ILE A 259 14.74 9.30 -20.84
N SER A 260 14.51 10.57 -20.48
CA SER A 260 15.60 11.51 -20.16
C SER A 260 16.21 11.24 -18.78
N GLY A 261 15.43 10.78 -17.81
CA GLY A 261 15.89 10.59 -16.44
C GLY A 261 15.87 11.88 -15.62
N ALA A 262 14.83 12.71 -15.77
CA ALA A 262 14.63 13.84 -14.87
C ALA A 262 14.52 13.35 -13.42
N ILE A 263 14.97 14.17 -12.46
CA ILE A 263 14.98 13.83 -11.01
C ILE A 263 13.62 13.30 -10.55
N GLN A 264 12.54 13.93 -10.98
CA GLN A 264 11.19 13.54 -10.62
C GLN A 264 10.79 12.14 -11.15
N HIS A 265 11.38 11.70 -12.26
CA HIS A 265 11.18 10.34 -12.76
C HIS A 265 12.00 9.32 -11.96
N ILE A 266 13.27 9.66 -11.72
CA ILE A 266 14.20 8.82 -10.95
C ILE A 266 13.71 8.62 -9.51
N GLU A 267 13.10 9.63 -8.90
CA GLU A 267 12.48 9.50 -7.57
C GLU A 267 11.37 8.43 -7.49
N GLY A 268 10.76 8.08 -8.62
CA GLY A 268 9.82 6.96 -8.73
C GLY A 268 10.49 5.59 -8.82
N LEU A 269 11.80 5.51 -9.03
CA LEU A 269 12.57 4.27 -9.05
C LEU A 269 13.26 4.09 -7.70
N LYS A 270 12.78 3.18 -6.84
CA LYS A 270 13.36 3.05 -5.49
C LYS A 270 14.55 2.12 -5.47
N THR A 271 14.37 0.88 -5.82
CA THR A 271 15.42 -0.15 -5.75
C THR A 271 15.22 -1.17 -6.87
N PRO A 272 15.28 -0.76 -8.15
CA PRO A 272 15.29 -1.75 -9.22
C PRO A 272 16.58 -2.57 -9.11
N ASP A 273 16.48 -3.89 -9.34
CA ASP A 273 17.69 -4.73 -9.31
C ASP A 273 18.58 -4.43 -10.52
N HIS A 274 17.95 -4.20 -11.70
CA HIS A 274 18.67 -3.86 -12.93
C HIS A 274 17.95 -2.80 -13.73
N ILE A 275 18.74 -1.86 -14.27
CA ILE A 275 18.27 -0.81 -15.19
C ILE A 275 18.98 -0.93 -16.54
N ILE A 276 18.22 -1.04 -17.62
CA ILE A 276 18.69 -0.92 -18.99
C ILE A 276 18.20 0.40 -19.58
N ALA A 277 19.09 1.28 -19.96
CA ALA A 277 18.72 2.55 -20.62
C ALA A 277 18.97 2.48 -22.11
N VAL A 278 17.93 2.71 -22.92
CA VAL A 278 18.00 2.82 -24.38
C VAL A 278 17.73 4.27 -24.77
N ASN A 279 18.75 4.97 -25.25
CA ASN A 279 18.65 6.39 -25.56
C ASN A 279 19.56 6.81 -26.72
N LYS A 280 19.09 7.73 -27.56
CA LYS A 280 19.94 8.36 -28.60
C LYS A 280 20.99 9.29 -27.99
N ASN A 281 20.69 9.86 -26.82
CA ASN A 281 21.62 10.72 -26.08
C ASN A 281 22.32 9.94 -24.98
N SER A 282 23.56 9.59 -25.16
CA SER A 282 24.39 8.90 -24.15
C SER A 282 24.61 9.70 -22.86
N ARG A 283 24.37 11.03 -22.88
CA ARG A 283 24.49 11.92 -21.72
C ARG A 283 23.17 12.14 -20.99
N ALA A 284 22.10 11.41 -21.36
CA ALA A 284 20.83 11.50 -20.65
C ALA A 284 21.02 11.04 -19.19
N PRO A 285 20.49 11.76 -18.19
CA PRO A 285 20.66 11.41 -16.77
C PRO A 285 20.27 9.97 -16.42
N ILE A 286 19.32 9.36 -17.12
CA ILE A 286 18.97 7.94 -16.92
C ILE A 286 20.15 7.01 -17.18
N CYS A 287 21.05 7.36 -18.10
CA CYS A 287 22.22 6.56 -18.43
C CYS A 287 23.24 6.50 -17.27
N SER A 288 23.25 7.49 -16.39
CA SER A 288 24.19 7.53 -15.26
C SER A 288 23.79 6.60 -14.11
N ILE A 289 22.55 6.12 -14.08
CA ILE A 289 22.03 5.19 -13.06
C ILE A 289 21.75 3.81 -13.64
N ALA A 290 21.96 3.61 -14.94
CA ALA A 290 21.71 2.35 -15.62
C ALA A 290 22.91 1.40 -15.53
N ASP A 291 22.65 0.11 -15.31
CA ASP A 291 23.67 -0.96 -15.36
C ASP A 291 24.13 -1.22 -16.80
N LEU A 292 23.19 -1.08 -17.75
CA LEU A 292 23.48 -1.25 -19.17
C LEU A 292 22.91 -0.07 -19.97
N VAL A 293 23.77 0.55 -20.80
CA VAL A 293 23.39 1.65 -21.68
C VAL A 293 23.48 1.22 -23.14
N VAL A 294 22.37 1.32 -23.86
CA VAL A 294 22.29 1.12 -25.31
C VAL A 294 22.12 2.47 -25.99
N VAL A 295 23.16 2.94 -26.68
CA VAL A 295 23.11 4.19 -27.43
C VAL A 295 22.57 3.92 -28.83
N GLY A 296 21.33 4.35 -29.10
CA GLY A 296 20.70 4.06 -30.38
C GLY A 296 19.20 4.39 -30.45
N ASP A 297 18.60 3.95 -31.53
CA ASP A 297 17.15 4.10 -31.74
C ASP A 297 16.37 3.04 -30.95
N GLY A 298 15.42 3.51 -30.14
CA GLY A 298 14.64 2.62 -29.28
C GLY A 298 13.71 1.67 -30.06
N LYS A 299 13.18 2.11 -31.20
CA LYS A 299 12.34 1.27 -32.07
C LYS A 299 13.17 0.11 -32.67
N GLU A 300 14.35 0.42 -33.14
CA GLU A 300 15.27 -0.59 -33.66
C GLU A 300 15.72 -1.57 -32.58
N PHE A 301 15.97 -1.08 -31.37
CA PHE A 301 16.28 -1.92 -30.20
C PHE A 301 15.15 -2.90 -29.91
N ILE A 302 13.90 -2.42 -29.82
CA ILE A 302 12.73 -3.28 -29.59
C ILE A 302 12.63 -4.39 -30.66
N ARG A 303 12.72 -3.99 -31.93
CA ARG A 303 12.64 -4.92 -33.05
C ARG A 303 13.71 -6.03 -32.98
N LYS A 304 14.97 -5.63 -32.75
CA LYS A 304 16.09 -6.58 -32.67
C LYS A 304 15.98 -7.50 -31.45
N LEU A 305 15.51 -6.97 -30.31
CA LEU A 305 15.36 -7.78 -29.11
C LEU A 305 14.23 -8.78 -29.25
N LEU A 306 13.07 -8.36 -29.78
CA LEU A 306 11.96 -9.28 -30.08
C LEU A 306 12.37 -10.37 -31.06
N GLN A 307 13.09 -10.03 -32.14
CA GLN A 307 13.63 -10.99 -33.09
C GLN A 307 14.55 -12.02 -32.42
N ARG A 308 15.35 -11.58 -31.44
CA ARG A 308 16.24 -12.45 -30.68
C ARG A 308 15.49 -13.38 -29.72
N ILE A 309 14.39 -12.90 -29.13
CA ILE A 309 13.55 -13.68 -28.20
C ILE A 309 12.76 -14.76 -28.96
N TYR A 310 12.14 -14.41 -30.08
CA TYR A 310 11.24 -15.30 -30.81
C TYR A 310 11.89 -16.08 -31.96
N GLY A 311 13.14 -15.74 -32.34
CA GLY A 311 13.82 -16.28 -33.53
C GLY A 311 13.32 -15.66 -34.84
N ASP A 312 13.98 -15.96 -35.96
CA ASP A 312 13.67 -15.34 -37.26
C ASP A 312 12.33 -15.78 -37.88
N THR A 313 11.63 -16.74 -37.28
CA THR A 313 10.48 -17.42 -37.90
C THR A 313 9.10 -16.81 -37.63
N GLU A 314 8.94 -15.89 -36.68
CA GLU A 314 7.60 -15.31 -36.35
C GLU A 314 7.39 -13.83 -36.68
N HIS A 315 8.40 -13.12 -37.19
CA HIS A 315 8.30 -11.68 -37.42
C HIS A 315 7.67 -11.23 -38.74
N THR A 316 7.17 -12.13 -39.57
CA THR A 316 6.50 -11.79 -40.83
C THR A 316 5.07 -11.23 -40.65
N LYS A 317 4.51 -11.25 -39.44
CA LYS A 317 3.14 -10.81 -39.15
C LYS A 317 2.96 -9.32 -38.80
N TYR A 318 4.02 -8.56 -38.68
CA TYR A 318 3.95 -7.15 -38.25
C TYR A 318 4.42 -6.13 -39.30
N ASN A 319 4.54 -6.52 -40.54
CA ASN A 319 4.93 -5.64 -41.67
C ASN A 319 3.82 -5.40 -42.70
N GLU A 320 2.55 -5.58 -42.33
CA GLU A 320 1.41 -5.13 -43.17
C GLU A 320 0.58 -4.06 -42.46
#